data_302290d795725234d8318a6e67275315
#
_entry.id   302290d795725234d8318a6e67275315
#
_cell.length_a   1.000
_cell.length_b   1.000
_cell.length_c   1.000
_cell.angle_alpha   90.00
_cell.angle_beta   90.00
_cell.angle_gamma   90.00
#
_symmetry.space_group_name_H-M   'P 1'
#
loop_
_entity.id
_entity.type
_entity.pdbx_description
1 polymer ?
#
loop_
_entity_poly.entity_id
_entity_poly.type
_entity_poly.pdbx_seq_one_letter_code
_entity_poly.pdbx_strand_id
1 'polypeptide(L)'
;IKHFTTYIFTSNTPEAVPFIVNSFTGGRIPIALDVMHVLSIDLGTDIVPALALGAEPPEPGTMDRPPRKLSDHLISRQLLVRAYLVLGPVQALASMSAFYLYYWTNGYAGQWLNLPAEGPIYRSATAMALAAVVFTQIGNLFTMRSTTRSVFKMPLFSNPMIWIGILSEILVILAIVYVPFMQDFIGTGPFEAKYWLYHLIWIPSLPLVDSIWKAVQNRKEKQKLAQSAKGEVL
;
A
#
# COMPACT_ATOMS: atom_id res chain seq x y z
N ILE A 1 -11.22 13.61 2.14
CA ILE A 1 -11.67 12.45 2.93
C ILE A 1 -11.57 11.16 2.10
N LYS A 2 -12.18 11.05 0.90
CA LYS A 2 -12.20 9.83 0.10
C LYS A 2 -10.79 9.30 -0.26
N HIS A 3 -9.86 10.17 -0.65
CA HIS A 3 -8.46 9.83 -0.95
C HIS A 3 -7.77 9.24 0.28
N PHE A 4 -7.85 9.93 1.39
CA PHE A 4 -7.34 9.51 2.68
C PHE A 4 -7.89 8.14 3.11
N THR A 5 -9.22 7.97 3.10
CA THR A 5 -9.87 6.70 3.49
C THR A 5 -9.45 5.54 2.60
N THR A 6 -9.33 5.77 1.28
CA THR A 6 -8.91 4.71 0.34
C THR A 6 -7.44 4.33 0.57
N TYR A 7 -6.58 5.31 0.87
CA TYR A 7 -5.17 5.09 1.19
C TYR A 7 -5.02 4.12 2.37
N ILE A 8 -5.69 4.41 3.49
CA ILE A 8 -5.65 3.55 4.68
C ILE A 8 -6.27 2.17 4.41
N PHE A 9 -7.41 2.08 3.73
CA PHE A 9 -8.02 0.76 3.45
C PHE A 9 -7.15 -0.15 2.59
N THR A 10 -6.24 0.42 1.81
CA THR A 10 -5.33 -0.38 0.97
C THR A 10 -4.25 -1.06 1.83
N SER A 11 -3.80 -0.45 2.95
CA SER A 11 -2.81 -1.04 3.85
C SER A 11 -3.35 -2.20 4.69
N ASN A 12 -4.64 -2.24 4.97
CA ASN A 12 -5.25 -3.30 5.80
C ASN A 12 -5.04 -4.72 5.22
N THR A 13 -4.93 -4.87 3.90
CA THR A 13 -4.74 -6.21 3.29
C THR A 13 -3.34 -6.78 3.58
N PRO A 14 -2.22 -6.06 3.32
CA PRO A 14 -0.89 -6.57 3.65
C PRO A 14 -0.69 -6.78 5.16
N GLU A 15 -1.42 -6.09 6.01
CA GLU A 15 -1.41 -6.26 7.46
C GLU A 15 -2.14 -7.53 7.89
N ALA A 16 -3.28 -7.83 7.28
CA ALA A 16 -4.09 -9.01 7.62
C ALA A 16 -3.55 -10.32 7.02
N VAL A 17 -2.96 -10.29 5.82
CA VAL A 17 -2.52 -11.49 5.10
C VAL A 17 -1.50 -12.32 5.88
N PRO A 18 -0.49 -11.77 6.58
CA PRO A 18 0.45 -12.55 7.39
C PRO A 18 -0.24 -13.38 8.48
N PHE A 19 -1.24 -12.83 9.16
CA PHE A 19 -2.03 -13.55 10.18
C PHE A 19 -2.87 -14.66 9.54
N ILE A 20 -3.49 -14.37 8.40
CA ILE A 20 -4.29 -15.34 7.65
C ILE A 20 -3.41 -16.52 7.21
N VAL A 21 -2.26 -16.24 6.62
CA VAL A 21 -1.31 -17.25 6.13
C VAL A 21 -0.77 -18.10 7.29
N ASN A 22 -0.38 -17.47 8.41
CA ASN A 22 0.05 -18.19 9.60
C ASN A 22 -1.05 -19.12 10.13
N SER A 23 -2.29 -18.65 10.25
CA SER A 23 -3.43 -19.42 10.74
C SER A 23 -3.75 -20.60 9.83
N PHE A 24 -3.83 -20.39 8.51
CA PHE A 24 -4.13 -21.46 7.54
C PHE A 24 -3.03 -22.52 7.45
N THR A 25 -1.79 -22.16 7.76
CA THR A 25 -0.66 -23.11 7.78
C THR A 25 -0.44 -23.76 9.14
N GLY A 26 -1.27 -23.45 10.13
CA GLY A 26 -1.12 -23.95 11.51
C GLY A 26 0.21 -23.52 12.13
N GLY A 27 0.65 -22.30 11.88
CA GLY A 27 1.89 -21.73 12.41
C GLY A 27 3.18 -22.17 11.67
N ARG A 28 3.08 -22.96 10.62
CA ARG A 28 4.27 -23.41 9.84
C ARG A 28 4.93 -22.30 9.06
N ILE A 29 4.19 -21.24 8.71
CA ILE A 29 4.73 -19.99 8.21
C ILE A 29 4.64 -18.99 9.36
N PRO A 30 5.77 -18.46 9.84
CA PRO A 30 5.77 -17.45 10.89
C PRO A 30 5.00 -16.19 10.47
N ILE A 31 4.51 -15.44 11.46
CA ILE A 31 3.83 -14.17 11.21
C ILE A 31 4.86 -13.17 10.66
N ALA A 32 4.69 -12.75 9.40
CA ALA A 32 5.61 -11.81 8.77
C ALA A 32 5.48 -10.38 9.31
N LEU A 33 4.28 -9.99 9.76
CA LEU A 33 3.99 -8.71 10.41
C LEU A 33 3.11 -8.99 11.63
N ASP A 34 3.63 -8.73 12.81
CA ASP A 34 2.87 -8.80 14.06
C ASP A 34 2.14 -7.49 14.39
N VAL A 35 1.46 -7.43 15.52
CA VAL A 35 0.67 -6.26 15.93
C VAL A 35 1.54 -5.00 16.08
N MET A 36 2.78 -5.13 16.56
CA MET A 36 3.68 -3.96 16.71
C MET A 36 4.13 -3.42 15.35
N HIS A 37 4.34 -4.32 14.37
CA HIS A 37 4.64 -3.93 12.99
C HIS A 37 3.46 -3.19 12.36
N VAL A 38 2.22 -3.69 12.52
CA VAL A 38 0.99 -3.04 12.02
C VAL A 38 0.82 -1.64 12.66
N LEU A 39 0.96 -1.54 13.98
CA LEU A 39 0.89 -0.25 14.66
C LEU A 39 1.98 0.73 14.20
N SER A 40 3.17 0.24 13.86
CA SER A 40 4.25 1.09 13.35
C SER A 40 3.99 1.59 11.92
N ILE A 41 3.23 0.83 11.10
CA ILE A 41 2.73 1.31 9.82
C ILE A 41 1.68 2.39 10.06
N ASP A 42 0.60 2.08 10.76
CA ASP A 42 -0.54 2.96 10.94
C ASP A 42 -0.19 4.30 11.61
N LEU A 43 0.59 4.24 12.70
CA LEU A 43 0.93 5.41 13.50
C LEU A 43 2.26 6.04 13.10
N GLY A 44 3.21 5.25 12.60
CA GLY A 44 4.55 5.71 12.29
C GLY A 44 4.70 6.21 10.86
N THR A 45 4.22 5.45 9.88
CA THR A 45 4.46 5.77 8.46
C THR A 45 3.27 6.39 7.77
N ASP A 46 2.02 5.97 8.07
CA ASP A 46 0.86 6.35 7.27
C ASP A 46 0.23 7.71 7.62
N ILE A 47 0.44 8.23 8.85
CA ILE A 47 -0.23 9.47 9.30
C ILE A 47 0.17 10.68 8.45
N VAL A 48 1.46 10.93 8.26
CA VAL A 48 1.93 12.12 7.55
C VAL A 48 1.57 12.08 6.07
N PRO A 49 1.75 10.96 5.33
CA PRO A 49 1.25 10.80 3.98
C PRO A 49 -0.26 10.97 3.83
N ALA A 50 -1.03 10.42 4.77
CA ALA A 50 -2.47 10.55 4.77
C ALA A 50 -2.92 12.02 4.94
N LEU A 51 -2.26 12.79 5.80
CA LEU A 51 -2.48 14.23 5.94
C LEU A 51 -2.10 14.99 4.66
N ALA A 52 -1.02 14.58 3.99
CA ALA A 52 -0.59 15.17 2.72
C ALA A 52 -1.65 15.00 1.61
N LEU A 53 -2.35 13.86 1.59
CA LEU A 53 -3.51 13.66 0.69
C LEU A 53 -4.70 14.58 1.03
N GLY A 54 -4.85 14.96 2.30
CA GLY A 54 -5.85 15.94 2.72
C GLY A 54 -5.58 17.36 2.18
N ALA A 55 -4.31 17.67 1.92
CA ALA A 55 -3.86 18.95 1.34
C ALA A 55 -3.80 18.94 -0.21
N GLU A 56 -4.21 17.84 -0.86
CA GLU A 56 -4.21 17.76 -2.34
C GLU A 56 -5.18 18.79 -2.92
N PRO A 57 -4.75 19.57 -3.95
CA PRO A 57 -5.62 20.49 -4.64
C PRO A 57 -6.86 19.79 -5.24
N PRO A 58 -8.01 20.48 -5.34
CA PRO A 58 -9.21 19.90 -5.93
C PRO A 58 -8.97 19.47 -7.38
N GLU A 59 -9.59 18.36 -7.79
CA GLU A 59 -9.49 17.88 -9.17
C GLU A 59 -10.08 18.92 -10.14
N PRO A 60 -9.44 19.17 -11.30
CA PRO A 60 -10.00 20.07 -12.31
C PRO A 60 -11.43 19.66 -12.72
N GLY A 61 -12.32 20.65 -12.85
CA GLY A 61 -13.73 20.42 -13.16
C GLY A 61 -14.58 19.93 -11.98
N THR A 62 -14.08 19.99 -10.75
CA THR A 62 -14.86 19.64 -9.56
C THR A 62 -16.06 20.58 -9.37
N MET A 63 -15.91 21.86 -9.68
CA MET A 63 -16.98 22.86 -9.57
C MET A 63 -17.98 22.81 -10.74
N ASP A 64 -17.66 22.14 -11.83
CA ASP A 64 -18.54 21.97 -12.99
C ASP A 64 -19.49 20.76 -12.80
N ARG A 65 -19.31 19.99 -11.74
CA ARG A 65 -20.14 18.82 -11.44
C ARG A 65 -21.26 19.18 -10.47
N PRO A 66 -22.45 18.58 -10.63
CA PRO A 66 -23.52 18.78 -9.65
C PRO A 66 -23.07 18.34 -8.25
N PRO A 67 -23.63 18.97 -7.19
CA PRO A 67 -23.37 18.56 -5.81
C PRO A 67 -23.64 17.07 -5.61
N ARG A 68 -22.82 16.44 -4.75
CA ARG A 68 -23.02 15.04 -4.40
C ARG A 68 -24.38 14.85 -3.72
N LYS A 69 -25.10 13.79 -4.09
CA LYS A 69 -26.35 13.45 -3.42
C LYS A 69 -26.10 13.07 -1.96
N LEU A 70 -27.00 13.42 -1.07
CA LEU A 70 -26.90 13.03 0.35
C LEU A 70 -26.95 11.52 0.57
N SER A 71 -27.54 10.77 -0.38
CA SER A 71 -27.59 9.31 -0.41
C SER A 71 -26.29 8.63 -0.84
N ASP A 72 -25.33 9.38 -1.38
CA ASP A 72 -24.07 8.80 -1.86
C ASP A 72 -23.14 8.52 -0.68
N HIS A 73 -22.87 7.26 -0.42
CA HIS A 73 -21.92 6.85 0.63
C HIS A 73 -20.48 7.25 0.25
N LEU A 74 -19.70 7.70 1.24
CA LEU A 74 -18.27 7.97 1.09
C LEU A 74 -17.52 6.70 0.69
N ILE A 75 -17.88 5.59 1.33
CA ILE A 75 -17.33 4.28 1.08
C ILE A 75 -18.23 3.57 0.07
N SER A 76 -17.80 3.53 -1.17
CA SER A 76 -18.52 2.82 -2.25
C SER A 76 -17.99 1.40 -2.41
N ARG A 77 -18.83 0.49 -2.92
CA ARG A 77 -18.40 -0.88 -3.26
C ARG A 77 -17.19 -0.88 -4.20
N GLN A 78 -17.14 0.05 -5.14
CA GLN A 78 -16.03 0.19 -6.08
C GLN A 78 -14.73 0.55 -5.37
N LEU A 79 -14.78 1.42 -4.34
CA LEU A 79 -13.65 1.78 -3.51
C LEU A 79 -13.13 0.56 -2.74
N LEU A 80 -14.02 -0.21 -2.11
CA LEU A 80 -13.65 -1.42 -1.37
C LEU A 80 -13.02 -2.48 -2.28
N VAL A 81 -13.60 -2.73 -3.45
CA VAL A 81 -13.02 -3.66 -4.43
C VAL A 81 -11.64 -3.20 -4.87
N ARG A 82 -11.47 -1.90 -5.15
CA ARG A 82 -10.17 -1.34 -5.53
C ARG A 82 -9.13 -1.51 -4.42
N ALA A 83 -9.48 -1.16 -3.18
CA ALA A 83 -8.57 -1.24 -2.04
C ALA A 83 -8.22 -2.69 -1.68
N TYR A 84 -9.22 -3.54 -1.47
CA TYR A 84 -9.01 -4.89 -0.91
C TYR A 84 -8.72 -5.98 -1.94
N LEU A 85 -9.23 -5.86 -3.18
CA LEU A 85 -9.09 -6.91 -4.20
C LEU A 85 -8.13 -6.56 -5.34
N VAL A 86 -7.74 -5.29 -5.47
CA VAL A 86 -6.84 -4.87 -6.57
C VAL A 86 -5.50 -4.40 -6.00
N LEU A 87 -5.49 -3.42 -5.13
CA LEU A 87 -4.25 -2.82 -4.62
C LEU A 87 -3.68 -3.57 -3.41
N GLY A 88 -4.53 -3.96 -2.48
CA GLY A 88 -4.13 -4.69 -1.27
C GLY A 88 -3.36 -5.99 -1.54
N PRO A 89 -3.82 -6.87 -2.45
CA PRO A 89 -3.08 -8.08 -2.79
C PRO A 89 -1.68 -7.84 -3.36
N VAL A 90 -1.47 -6.74 -4.08
CA VAL A 90 -0.13 -6.35 -4.57
C VAL A 90 0.80 -6.02 -3.41
N GLN A 91 0.31 -5.27 -2.43
CA GLN A 91 1.07 -4.95 -1.21
C GLN A 91 1.34 -6.19 -0.37
N ALA A 92 0.35 -7.06 -0.20
CA ALA A 92 0.52 -8.33 0.52
C ALA A 92 1.55 -9.23 -0.16
N LEU A 93 1.53 -9.29 -1.50
CA LEU A 93 2.54 -10.01 -2.28
C LEU A 93 3.94 -9.42 -2.08
N ALA A 94 4.07 -8.09 -2.09
CA ALA A 94 5.34 -7.41 -1.84
C ALA A 94 5.89 -7.75 -0.45
N SER A 95 5.04 -7.66 0.59
CA SER A 95 5.41 -7.97 1.97
C SER A 95 5.85 -9.42 2.14
N MET A 96 5.00 -10.36 1.71
CA MET A 96 5.30 -11.79 1.86
C MET A 96 6.50 -12.23 1.02
N SER A 97 6.65 -11.70 -0.20
CA SER A 97 7.83 -12.03 -1.02
C SER A 97 9.13 -11.45 -0.45
N ALA A 98 9.11 -10.26 0.16
CA ALA A 98 10.26 -9.71 0.88
C ALA A 98 10.65 -10.58 2.09
N PHE A 99 9.65 -11.04 2.86
CA PHE A 99 9.85 -11.96 3.97
C PHE A 99 10.55 -13.25 3.52
N TYR A 100 10.02 -13.90 2.49
CA TYR A 100 10.62 -15.12 1.95
C TYR A 100 11.99 -14.89 1.30
N LEU A 101 12.16 -13.78 0.60
CA LEU A 101 13.43 -13.43 -0.02
C LEU A 101 14.55 -13.42 1.03
N TYR A 102 14.29 -12.82 2.20
CA TYR A 102 15.30 -12.77 3.25
C TYR A 102 15.64 -14.18 3.78
N TYR A 103 14.67 -15.03 4.04
CA TYR A 103 14.91 -16.41 4.44
C TYR A 103 15.71 -17.18 3.38
N TRP A 104 15.31 -17.09 2.13
CA TRP A 104 15.96 -17.85 1.04
C TRP A 104 17.39 -17.42 0.79
N THR A 105 17.71 -16.18 0.99
CA THR A 105 19.08 -15.68 0.85
C THR A 105 19.95 -15.92 2.10
N ASN A 106 19.33 -16.30 3.22
CA ASN A 106 20.03 -16.54 4.49
C ASN A 106 19.90 -17.99 5.00
N GLY A 107 20.02 -18.96 4.11
CA GLY A 107 20.17 -20.38 4.44
C GLY A 107 18.91 -21.24 4.34
N TYR A 108 17.74 -20.66 4.02
CA TYR A 108 16.48 -21.40 3.87
C TYR A 108 15.99 -21.43 2.40
N ALA A 109 16.89 -21.54 1.46
CA ALA A 109 16.59 -21.50 0.04
C ALA A 109 15.54 -22.56 -0.37
N GLY A 110 14.43 -22.12 -0.99
CA GLY A 110 13.34 -22.98 -1.44
C GLY A 110 12.44 -23.53 -0.34
N GLN A 111 12.69 -23.22 0.93
CA GLN A 111 11.83 -23.64 2.04
C GLN A 111 10.63 -22.68 2.18
N TRP A 112 9.43 -23.26 2.10
CA TRP A 112 8.16 -22.51 2.19
C TRP A 112 7.48 -22.66 3.55
N LEU A 113 7.73 -23.76 4.26
CA LEU A 113 7.09 -24.10 5.52
C LEU A 113 8.14 -24.41 6.59
N ASN A 114 7.71 -24.36 7.85
CA ASN A 114 8.55 -24.64 9.02
C ASN A 114 9.78 -23.73 9.09
N LEU A 115 9.61 -22.46 8.74
CA LEU A 115 10.63 -21.44 8.93
C LEU A 115 10.76 -21.09 10.42
N PRO A 116 11.96 -20.72 10.93
CA PRO A 116 12.13 -20.24 12.30
C PRO A 116 11.23 -19.04 12.58
N ALA A 117 10.52 -19.07 13.70
CA ALA A 117 9.64 -18.00 14.17
C ALA A 117 10.33 -17.05 15.17
N GLU A 118 11.61 -17.25 15.41
CA GLU A 118 12.41 -16.47 16.37
C GLU A 118 13.85 -16.31 15.89
N GLY A 119 14.57 -15.41 16.53
CA GLY A 119 15.99 -15.18 16.26
C GLY A 119 16.28 -14.09 15.24
N PRO A 120 17.56 -13.81 14.95
CA PRO A 120 17.98 -12.67 14.14
C PRO A 120 17.43 -12.72 12.70
N ILE A 121 17.40 -13.90 12.08
CA ILE A 121 16.91 -14.06 10.70
C ILE A 121 15.42 -13.74 10.63
N TYR A 122 14.61 -14.20 11.59
CA TYR A 122 13.19 -13.87 11.67
C TYR A 122 12.96 -12.37 11.84
N ARG A 123 13.66 -11.72 12.80
CA ARG A 123 13.57 -10.27 13.03
C ARG A 123 13.93 -9.44 11.79
N SER A 124 14.94 -9.85 11.05
CA SER A 124 15.32 -9.18 9.80
C SER A 124 14.33 -9.48 8.66
N ALA A 125 13.76 -10.67 8.60
CA ALA A 125 12.73 -11.02 7.62
C ALA A 125 11.43 -10.23 7.85
N THR A 126 11.03 -10.02 9.12
CA THR A 126 9.88 -9.15 9.46
C THR A 126 10.16 -7.69 9.11
N ALA A 127 11.39 -7.20 9.35
CA ALA A 127 11.81 -5.86 8.92
C ALA A 127 11.75 -5.70 7.39
N MET A 128 12.14 -6.73 6.62
CA MET A 128 12.00 -6.77 5.17
C MET A 128 10.53 -6.71 4.71
N ALA A 129 9.65 -7.49 5.37
CA ALA A 129 8.22 -7.46 5.09
C ALA A 129 7.62 -6.08 5.37
N LEU A 130 7.97 -5.48 6.50
CA LEU A 130 7.55 -4.13 6.90
C LEU A 130 8.02 -3.07 5.90
N ALA A 131 9.30 -3.10 5.53
CA ALA A 131 9.87 -2.18 4.54
C ALA A 131 9.16 -2.30 3.17
N ALA A 132 8.78 -3.51 2.75
CA ALA A 132 8.04 -3.71 1.51
C ALA A 132 6.65 -3.06 1.54
N VAL A 133 5.94 -3.11 2.68
CA VAL A 133 4.66 -2.39 2.83
C VAL A 133 4.90 -0.89 2.71
N VAL A 134 5.86 -0.33 3.43
CA VAL A 134 6.17 1.11 3.38
C VAL A 134 6.51 1.57 1.96
N PHE A 135 7.33 0.83 1.23
CA PHE A 135 7.69 1.18 -0.15
C PHE A 135 6.51 1.07 -1.12
N THR A 136 5.62 0.11 -0.92
CA THR A 136 4.36 0.08 -1.69
C THR A 136 3.43 1.23 -1.31
N GLN A 137 3.43 1.68 -0.04
CA GLN A 137 2.65 2.82 0.40
C GLN A 137 3.14 4.14 -0.21
N ILE A 138 4.44 4.31 -0.48
CA ILE A 138 4.95 5.43 -1.29
C ILE A 138 4.28 5.44 -2.67
N GLY A 139 4.20 4.29 -3.32
CA GLY A 139 3.47 4.14 -4.60
C GLY A 139 1.97 4.41 -4.47
N ASN A 140 1.35 3.92 -3.38
CA ASN A 140 -0.05 4.14 -3.06
C ASN A 140 -0.38 5.63 -2.86
N LEU A 141 0.49 6.37 -2.20
CA LEU A 141 0.36 7.80 -1.96
C LEU A 141 0.18 8.57 -3.27
N PHE A 142 1.02 8.30 -4.27
CA PHE A 142 0.87 8.89 -5.61
C PHE A 142 -0.42 8.44 -6.31
N THR A 143 -0.79 7.18 -6.14
CA THR A 143 -1.99 6.56 -6.71
C THR A 143 -3.27 7.22 -6.21
N MET A 144 -3.31 7.58 -4.92
CA MET A 144 -4.48 8.13 -4.25
C MET A 144 -4.70 9.63 -4.49
N ARG A 145 -3.79 10.34 -5.15
CA ARG A 145 -3.94 11.77 -5.47
C ARG A 145 -5.12 12.09 -6.39
N SER A 146 -5.56 11.12 -7.20
CA SER A 146 -6.76 11.25 -8.04
C SER A 146 -7.57 9.97 -8.05
N THR A 147 -8.89 10.10 -8.17
CA THR A 147 -9.79 8.95 -8.31
C THR A 147 -9.95 8.49 -9.75
N THR A 148 -9.73 9.38 -10.72
CA THR A 148 -10.03 9.15 -12.15
C THR A 148 -8.82 9.19 -13.05
N ARG A 149 -7.81 9.99 -12.68
CA ARG A 149 -6.61 10.18 -13.49
C ARG A 149 -5.50 9.22 -13.09
N SER A 150 -4.78 8.69 -14.08
CA SER A 150 -3.54 7.96 -13.84
C SER A 150 -2.47 8.91 -13.30
N VAL A 151 -1.66 8.43 -12.35
CA VAL A 151 -0.53 9.18 -11.77
C VAL A 151 0.45 9.66 -12.82
N PHE A 152 0.66 8.89 -13.89
CA PHE A 152 1.57 9.24 -14.99
C PHE A 152 1.12 10.46 -15.83
N LYS A 153 -0.12 10.94 -15.62
CA LYS A 153 -0.69 12.12 -16.27
C LYS A 153 -0.84 13.31 -15.32
N MET A 154 -0.26 13.21 -14.12
CA MET A 154 -0.35 14.24 -13.10
C MET A 154 1.03 14.85 -12.82
N PRO A 155 1.12 16.16 -12.53
CA PRO A 155 2.38 16.75 -12.12
C PRO A 155 2.79 16.21 -10.73
N LEU A 156 3.99 15.64 -10.64
CA LEU A 156 4.48 15.01 -9.40
C LEU A 156 4.72 16.01 -8.27
N PHE A 157 5.09 17.25 -8.61
CA PHE A 157 5.48 18.30 -7.66
C PHE A 157 4.38 19.31 -7.33
N SER A 158 3.13 19.06 -7.74
CA SER A 158 2.02 20.00 -7.48
C SER A 158 1.59 20.06 -6.00
N ASN A 159 1.94 19.06 -5.22
CA ASN A 159 1.68 19.02 -3.77
C ASN A 159 2.99 18.71 -3.02
N PRO A 160 3.64 19.72 -2.42
CA PRO A 160 4.90 19.51 -1.69
C PRO A 160 4.72 18.65 -0.42
N MET A 161 3.51 18.61 0.17
CA MET A 161 3.23 17.80 1.35
C MET A 161 3.39 16.30 1.08
N ILE A 162 3.17 15.86 -0.16
CA ILE A 162 3.43 14.46 -0.58
C ILE A 162 4.90 14.08 -0.36
N TRP A 163 5.82 14.98 -0.71
CA TRP A 163 7.25 14.72 -0.54
C TRP A 163 7.68 14.73 0.92
N ILE A 164 7.03 15.56 1.76
CA ILE A 164 7.21 15.52 3.22
C ILE A 164 6.71 14.19 3.77
N GLY A 165 5.56 13.71 3.29
CA GLY A 165 5.04 12.39 3.63
C GLY A 165 6.03 11.28 3.30
N ILE A 166 6.52 11.23 2.07
CA ILE A 166 7.51 10.24 1.62
C ILE A 166 8.79 10.30 2.47
N LEU A 167 9.29 11.51 2.74
CA LEU A 167 10.48 11.66 3.57
C LEU A 167 10.25 11.12 4.99
N SER A 168 9.08 11.38 5.57
CA SER A 168 8.73 10.85 6.90
C SER A 168 8.65 9.32 6.89
N GLU A 169 8.04 8.68 5.88
CA GLU A 169 8.01 7.22 5.73
C GLU A 169 9.43 6.63 5.65
N ILE A 170 10.29 7.23 4.83
CA ILE A 170 11.68 6.77 4.67
C ILE A 170 12.46 6.91 5.98
N LEU A 171 12.33 8.04 6.69
CA LEU A 171 13.04 8.25 7.95
C LEU A 171 12.57 7.28 9.02
N VAL A 172 11.26 7.04 9.12
CA VAL A 172 10.70 6.10 10.12
C VAL A 172 11.14 4.68 9.82
N ILE A 173 11.05 4.21 8.57
CA ILE A 173 11.48 2.84 8.25
C ILE A 173 12.99 2.64 8.44
N LEU A 174 13.82 3.62 8.12
CA LEU A 174 15.25 3.55 8.39
C LEU A 174 15.53 3.49 9.90
N ALA A 175 14.79 4.24 10.72
CA ALA A 175 14.90 4.19 12.16
C ALA A 175 14.51 2.80 12.70
N ILE A 176 13.40 2.22 12.21
CA ILE A 176 12.92 0.88 12.60
C ILE A 176 13.94 -0.20 12.24
N VAL A 177 14.61 -0.08 11.10
CA VAL A 177 15.56 -1.10 10.62
C VAL A 177 16.94 -0.96 11.28
N TYR A 178 17.40 0.26 11.57
CA TYR A 178 18.81 0.46 11.96
C TYR A 178 19.03 1.03 13.36
N VAL A 179 18.01 1.58 14.02
CA VAL A 179 18.16 2.10 15.38
C VAL A 179 17.90 0.98 16.41
N PRO A 180 18.87 0.58 17.24
CA PRO A 180 18.70 -0.56 18.16
C PRO A 180 17.50 -0.44 19.09
N PHE A 181 17.23 0.73 19.63
CA PHE A 181 16.05 0.97 20.47
C PHE A 181 14.74 0.65 19.72
N MET A 182 14.63 1.07 18.46
CA MET A 182 13.45 0.80 17.63
C MET A 182 13.33 -0.68 17.28
N GLN A 183 14.46 -1.33 17.00
CA GLN A 183 14.49 -2.77 16.72
C GLN A 183 13.98 -3.59 17.92
N ASP A 184 14.40 -3.24 19.12
CA ASP A 184 13.96 -3.95 20.32
C ASP A 184 12.53 -3.64 20.69
N PHE A 185 12.08 -2.41 20.47
CA PHE A 185 10.71 -1.99 20.76
C PHE A 185 9.70 -2.61 19.78
N ILE A 186 10.03 -2.69 18.49
CA ILE A 186 9.13 -3.16 17.44
C ILE A 186 9.29 -4.67 17.17
N GLY A 187 10.43 -5.26 17.52
CA GLY A 187 10.73 -6.66 17.24
C GLY A 187 11.41 -6.92 15.89
N THR A 188 11.99 -5.88 15.28
CA THR A 188 12.67 -5.96 13.99
C THR A 188 14.17 -6.25 14.14
N GLY A 189 14.84 -6.49 13.01
CA GLY A 189 16.28 -6.61 12.94
C GLY A 189 16.85 -5.94 11.69
N PRO A 190 18.15 -5.60 11.68
CA PRO A 190 18.77 -4.96 10.54
C PRO A 190 18.91 -5.93 9.37
N PHE A 191 18.87 -5.40 8.15
CA PHE A 191 19.21 -6.12 6.93
C PHE A 191 20.21 -5.32 6.09
N GLU A 192 20.90 -6.00 5.18
CA GLU A 192 21.94 -5.40 4.36
C GLU A 192 21.38 -4.41 3.34
N ALA A 193 22.14 -3.35 3.05
CA ALA A 193 21.74 -2.28 2.13
C ALA A 193 21.33 -2.76 0.72
N LYS A 194 21.86 -3.90 0.26
CA LYS A 194 21.50 -4.47 -1.05
C LYS A 194 19.99 -4.76 -1.19
N TYR A 195 19.30 -5.06 -0.09
CA TYR A 195 17.88 -5.39 -0.12
C TYR A 195 16.98 -4.16 -0.35
N TRP A 196 17.47 -2.93 -0.13
CA TRP A 196 16.70 -1.74 -0.48
C TRP A 196 16.40 -1.66 -1.98
N LEU A 197 17.30 -2.19 -2.84
CA LEU A 197 17.05 -2.26 -4.28
C LEU A 197 15.81 -3.10 -4.63
N TYR A 198 15.56 -4.15 -3.86
CA TYR A 198 14.35 -4.96 -4.00
C TYR A 198 13.09 -4.15 -3.67
N HIS A 199 13.12 -3.36 -2.61
CA HIS A 199 11.97 -2.54 -2.21
C HIS A 199 11.66 -1.43 -3.22
N LEU A 200 12.67 -0.85 -3.87
CA LEU A 200 12.48 0.18 -4.90
C LEU A 200 11.63 -0.32 -6.08
N ILE A 201 11.69 -1.62 -6.40
CA ILE A 201 10.91 -2.22 -7.50
C ILE A 201 9.40 -2.15 -7.20
N TRP A 202 9.02 -2.14 -5.93
CA TRP A 202 7.62 -2.14 -5.52
C TRP A 202 6.95 -0.76 -5.54
N ILE A 203 7.70 0.34 -5.55
CA ILE A 203 7.14 1.70 -5.63
C ILE A 203 6.22 1.87 -6.85
N PRO A 204 6.63 1.52 -8.09
CA PRO A 204 5.79 1.69 -9.27
C PRO A 204 4.68 0.65 -9.41
N SER A 205 4.66 -0.42 -8.61
CA SER A 205 3.70 -1.52 -8.76
C SER A 205 2.25 -1.07 -8.59
N LEU A 206 1.92 -0.34 -7.52
CA LEU A 206 0.57 0.17 -7.28
C LEU A 206 0.15 1.23 -8.31
N PRO A 207 0.97 2.24 -8.65
CA PRO A 207 0.72 3.15 -9.75
C PRO A 207 0.39 2.47 -11.08
N LEU A 208 1.09 1.41 -11.44
CA LEU A 208 0.84 0.65 -12.66
C LEU A 208 -0.50 -0.08 -12.61
N VAL A 209 -0.73 -0.87 -11.56
CA VAL A 209 -1.98 -1.63 -11.38
C VAL A 209 -3.19 -0.71 -11.32
N ASP A 210 -3.11 0.39 -10.57
CA ASP A 210 -4.19 1.36 -10.47
C ASP A 210 -4.46 2.09 -11.78
N SER A 211 -3.43 2.40 -12.56
CA SER A 211 -3.59 3.03 -13.87
C SER A 211 -4.37 2.12 -14.82
N ILE A 212 -4.13 0.81 -14.79
CA ILE A 212 -4.88 -0.18 -15.55
C ILE A 212 -6.34 -0.22 -15.05
N TRP A 213 -6.54 -0.28 -13.74
CA TRP A 213 -7.86 -0.26 -13.13
C TRP A 213 -8.68 0.96 -13.56
N LYS A 214 -8.11 2.16 -13.42
CA LYS A 214 -8.74 3.43 -13.84
C LYS A 214 -9.08 3.44 -15.33
N ALA A 215 -8.18 2.94 -16.18
CA ALA A 215 -8.43 2.85 -17.62
C ALA A 215 -9.64 1.95 -17.94
N VAL A 216 -9.77 0.81 -17.26
CA VAL A 216 -10.90 -0.11 -17.41
C VAL A 216 -12.20 0.54 -16.93
N GLN A 217 -12.19 1.19 -15.78
CA GLN A 217 -13.37 1.85 -15.23
C GLN A 217 -13.85 3.01 -16.11
N ASN A 218 -12.94 3.85 -16.56
CA ASN A 218 -13.26 4.97 -17.44
C ASN A 218 -13.84 4.50 -18.80
N ARG A 219 -13.37 3.36 -19.32
CA ARG A 219 -13.96 2.75 -20.54
C ARG A 219 -15.39 2.28 -20.29
N LYS A 220 -15.64 1.59 -19.15
CA LYS A 220 -17.01 1.13 -18.79
C LYS A 220 -17.96 2.29 -18.61
N GLU A 221 -17.53 3.39 -18.00
CA GLU A 221 -18.34 4.58 -17.79
C GLU A 221 -18.71 5.24 -19.12
N LYS A 222 -17.74 5.41 -20.02
CA LYS A 222 -18.00 5.93 -21.38
C LYS A 222 -18.98 5.06 -22.17
N GLN A 223 -18.88 3.74 -22.06
CA GLN A 223 -19.81 2.82 -22.72
C GLN A 223 -21.24 2.94 -22.19
N LYS A 224 -21.40 3.06 -20.86
CA LYS A 224 -22.72 3.28 -20.24
C LYS A 224 -23.34 4.60 -20.69
N LEU A 225 -22.60 5.69 -20.72
CA LEU A 225 -23.08 6.98 -21.19
C LEU A 225 -23.50 6.95 -22.67
N ALA A 226 -22.73 6.27 -23.53
CA ALA A 226 -23.06 6.11 -24.94
C ALA A 226 -24.31 5.24 -25.14
N GLN A 227 -24.56 4.26 -24.28
CA GLN A 227 -25.79 3.44 -24.34
C GLN A 227 -27.03 4.23 -23.87
N SER A 228 -26.90 5.01 -22.79
CA SER A 228 -27.99 5.89 -22.31
C SER A 228 -28.37 6.92 -23.36
N ALA A 229 -27.41 7.56 -24.00
CA ALA A 229 -27.68 8.54 -25.07
C ALA A 229 -28.37 7.92 -26.30
N LYS A 230 -28.16 6.64 -26.59
CA LYS A 230 -28.86 5.92 -27.68
C LYS A 230 -30.27 5.49 -27.28
N GLY A 231 -30.53 5.24 -26.01
CA GLY A 231 -31.86 4.85 -25.50
C GLY A 231 -32.81 6.02 -25.30
N GLU A 232 -32.32 7.27 -25.24
CA GLU A 232 -33.13 8.48 -25.17
C GLU A 232 -33.56 9.01 -26.56
N VAL A 233 -33.04 8.43 -27.64
CA VAL A 233 -33.33 8.86 -29.02
C VAL A 233 -34.37 7.93 -29.69
N LEU A 234 -34.84 6.88 -29.03
CA LEU A 234 -35.92 5.98 -29.43
C LEU A 234 -37.17 6.23 -28.60
#